data_9aea7f55cdcb777f1a70fe32e5c89cd2
#
_entry.id   9aea7f55cdcb777f1a70fe32e5c89cd2
#
_cell.length_a   1.000
_cell.length_b   1.000
_cell.length_c   1.000
_cell.angle_alpha   90.00
_cell.angle_beta   90.00
_cell.angle_gamma   90.00
#
_symmetry.space_group_name_H-M   'P 1'
#
loop_
_entity.id
_entity.type
_entity.pdbx_description
1 polymer ?
#
loop_
_entity_poly.entity_id
_entity_poly.type
_entity_poly.pdbx_seq_one_letter_code
_entity_poly.pdbx_strand_id
1 'polypeptide(L)'
;VVLMVGIDSVVGLLAGTVLALLYFVENFSKGHFDITRNRGNQFIDRLYEGDFEKFSDSVDVVVYSFKGSLTYVNGETHKDRIHEKINMFNTIILRMRELGHMDHDGLEILYEIIEELEHEKKQVYITGVTEDMKILMLKNDKSHLITEKMVLENTTSALREIGFII
;
A
#
# COMPACT_ATOMS: atom_id res chain seq x y z
N VAL A 1 21.62 18.24 22.63
CA VAL A 1 22.14 18.94 23.85
C VAL A 1 23.64 19.07 23.77
N VAL A 2 24.41 17.99 23.52
CA VAL A 2 25.88 18.03 23.46
C VAL A 2 26.41 18.98 22.37
N LEU A 3 25.77 18.97 21.17
CA LEU A 3 26.11 19.89 20.08
C LEU A 3 25.82 21.36 20.38
N MET A 4 24.78 21.65 21.19
CA MET A 4 24.46 23.02 21.60
C MET A 4 25.44 23.62 22.62
N VAL A 5 26.14 22.79 23.39
CA VAL A 5 27.08 23.24 24.41
C VAL A 5 28.51 23.34 23.86
N GLY A 6 28.87 22.56 22.85
CA GLY A 6 30.22 22.51 22.29
C GLY A 6 30.46 23.32 21.01
N ILE A 7 29.39 23.75 20.33
CA ILE A 7 29.43 24.50 19.07
C ILE A 7 28.37 25.59 19.18
N ASP A 8 28.54 26.72 18.51
CA ASP A 8 27.56 27.81 18.46
C ASP A 8 26.13 27.29 18.38
N SER A 9 25.24 27.82 19.20
CA SER A 9 23.83 27.38 19.32
C SER A 9 23.07 27.39 17.98
N VAL A 10 23.46 28.28 17.07
CA VAL A 10 22.90 28.35 15.70
C VAL A 10 23.29 27.11 14.89
N VAL A 11 24.54 26.68 14.97
CA VAL A 11 25.01 25.47 14.26
C VAL A 11 24.31 24.22 14.82
N GLY A 12 24.16 24.15 16.15
CA GLY A 12 23.43 23.06 16.79
C GLY A 12 21.97 22.99 16.35
N LEU A 13 21.29 24.13 16.22
CA LEU A 13 19.92 24.23 15.74
C LEU A 13 19.80 23.79 14.28
N LEU A 14 20.68 24.29 13.41
CA LEU A 14 20.70 23.92 11.99
C LEU A 14 20.94 22.41 11.80
N ALA A 15 21.95 21.86 12.49
CA ALA A 15 22.22 20.42 12.42
C ALA A 15 21.03 19.58 12.92
N GLY A 16 20.40 19.97 14.01
CA GLY A 16 19.18 19.32 14.51
C GLY A 16 18.02 19.36 13.54
N THR A 17 17.81 20.50 12.88
CA THR A 17 16.77 20.66 11.85
C THR A 17 17.02 19.75 10.65
N VAL A 18 18.25 19.71 10.15
CA VAL A 18 18.61 18.82 9.02
C VAL A 18 18.40 17.35 9.39
N LEU A 19 18.84 16.93 10.57
CA LEU A 19 18.63 15.54 11.02
C LEU A 19 17.14 15.20 11.18
N ALA A 20 16.34 16.13 11.70
CA ALA A 20 14.90 15.95 11.83
C ALA A 20 14.22 15.83 10.46
N LEU A 21 14.62 16.63 9.47
CA LEU A 21 14.13 16.55 8.10
C LEU A 21 14.51 15.23 7.43
N LEU A 22 15.76 14.78 7.58
CA LEU A 22 16.20 13.50 7.04
C LEU A 22 15.40 12.34 7.64
N TYR A 23 15.21 12.34 8.96
CA TYR A 23 14.39 11.34 9.64
C TYR A 23 12.93 11.36 9.16
N PHE A 24 12.36 12.56 8.99
CA PHE A 24 11.00 12.72 8.48
C PHE A 24 10.86 12.15 7.06
N VAL A 25 11.77 12.50 6.14
CA VAL A 25 11.76 12.00 4.77
C VAL A 25 11.90 10.49 4.74
N GLU A 26 12.84 9.92 5.50
CA GLU A 26 13.02 8.47 5.59
C GLU A 26 11.75 7.78 6.09
N ASN A 27 11.14 8.29 7.15
CA ASN A 27 9.93 7.68 7.70
C ASN A 27 8.72 7.81 6.75
N PHE A 28 8.61 8.94 6.05
CA PHE A 28 7.54 9.18 5.09
C PHE A 28 7.69 8.29 3.84
N SER A 29 8.92 8.06 3.38
CA SER A 29 9.19 7.23 2.20
C SER A 29 8.86 5.75 2.40
N LYS A 30 8.83 5.25 3.64
CA LYS A 30 8.51 3.86 3.94
C LYS A 30 7.07 3.48 3.59
N GLY A 31 6.15 4.45 3.51
CA GLY A 31 4.73 4.22 3.30
C GLY A 31 4.11 3.38 4.43
N HIS A 32 2.91 3.68 4.83
CA HIS A 32 2.23 2.94 5.90
C HIS A 32 1.25 1.93 5.29
N PHE A 33 1.28 0.71 5.78
CA PHE A 33 0.42 -0.35 5.28
C PHE A 33 0.07 -1.38 6.37
N ASP A 34 -0.98 -2.13 6.12
CA ASP A 34 -1.31 -3.36 6.86
C ASP A 34 -1.52 -4.49 5.88
N ILE A 35 -1.11 -5.69 6.26
CA ILE A 35 -1.42 -6.90 5.53
C ILE A 35 -2.25 -7.83 6.39
N THR A 36 -3.29 -8.38 5.78
CA THR A 36 -4.10 -9.45 6.35
C THR A 36 -4.09 -10.60 5.36
N ARG A 37 -3.80 -11.80 5.85
CA ARG A 37 -3.79 -13.02 5.05
C ARG A 37 -4.84 -14.00 5.51
N ASN A 38 -5.27 -14.88 4.63
CA ASN A 38 -6.13 -15.98 5.03
C ASN A 38 -5.32 -17.15 5.60
N ARG A 39 -5.94 -17.84 6.53
CA ARG A 39 -5.51 -19.16 6.99
C ARG A 39 -6.71 -20.10 6.89
N GLY A 40 -6.76 -20.90 5.82
CA GLY A 40 -7.97 -21.63 5.46
C GLY A 40 -9.09 -20.66 5.05
N ASN A 41 -10.31 -20.87 5.54
CA ASN A 41 -11.47 -20.01 5.26
C ASN A 41 -11.61 -18.81 6.22
N GLN A 42 -10.60 -18.50 7.03
CA GLN A 42 -10.66 -17.43 8.01
C GLN A 42 -9.50 -16.44 7.82
N PHE A 43 -9.80 -15.13 7.90
CA PHE A 43 -8.81 -14.09 7.99
C PHE A 43 -8.37 -13.96 9.46
N ILE A 44 -7.18 -14.44 9.78
CA ILE A 44 -6.75 -14.56 11.18
C ILE A 44 -5.61 -13.62 11.53
N ASP A 45 -4.68 -13.36 10.60
CA ASP A 45 -3.44 -12.69 10.96
C ASP A 45 -3.31 -11.32 10.31
N ARG A 46 -3.23 -10.26 11.11
CA ARG A 46 -2.70 -8.97 10.70
C ARG A 46 -1.18 -9.01 10.79
N LEU A 47 -0.54 -8.78 9.67
CA LEU A 47 0.90 -8.55 9.61
C LEU A 47 1.12 -7.03 9.56
N TYR A 48 1.83 -6.53 10.55
CA TYR A 48 2.28 -5.14 10.56
C TYR A 48 3.61 -5.02 9.79
N GLU A 49 4.00 -3.79 9.49
CA GLU A 49 5.17 -3.44 8.69
C GLU A 49 6.45 -4.25 8.99
N GLY A 50 6.73 -4.57 10.25
CA GLY A 50 7.88 -5.40 10.63
C GLY A 50 7.72 -6.90 10.45
N ASP A 51 6.52 -7.37 10.16
CA ASP A 51 6.22 -8.80 10.03
C ASP A 51 6.09 -9.27 8.58
N PHE A 52 6.11 -8.33 7.61
CA PHE A 52 6.00 -8.65 6.19
C PHE A 52 7.17 -9.51 5.70
N GLU A 53 8.37 -9.30 6.23
CA GLU A 53 9.53 -10.14 5.95
C GLU A 53 9.36 -11.60 6.41
N LYS A 54 8.54 -11.82 7.44
CA LYS A 54 8.21 -13.15 7.97
C LYS A 54 7.11 -13.87 7.19
N PHE A 55 6.56 -13.24 6.16
CA PHE A 55 5.56 -13.82 5.29
C PHE A 55 6.22 -14.86 4.37
N SER A 56 6.31 -16.10 4.82
CA SER A 56 7.01 -17.20 4.15
C SER A 56 6.08 -18.26 3.56
N ASP A 57 4.80 -18.27 3.97
CA ASP A 57 3.86 -19.30 3.54
C ASP A 57 3.02 -18.80 2.36
N SER A 58 2.83 -19.64 1.35
CA SER A 58 1.89 -19.36 0.26
C SER A 58 0.46 -19.34 0.80
N VAL A 59 -0.32 -18.33 0.37
CA VAL A 59 -1.71 -18.14 0.76
C VAL A 59 -2.58 -17.88 -0.48
N ASP A 60 -3.88 -18.14 -0.37
CA ASP A 60 -4.78 -17.91 -1.49
C ASP A 60 -5.11 -16.43 -1.65
N VAL A 61 -5.38 -15.74 -0.55
CA VAL A 61 -5.83 -14.34 -0.56
C VAL A 61 -5.04 -13.49 0.42
N VAL A 62 -4.60 -12.33 -0.06
CA VAL A 62 -3.96 -11.28 0.74
C VAL A 62 -4.79 -10.01 0.64
N VAL A 63 -5.01 -9.35 1.76
CA VAL A 63 -5.53 -7.97 1.81
C VAL A 63 -4.38 -7.04 2.13
N TYR A 64 -4.02 -6.19 1.16
CA TYR A 64 -3.01 -5.15 1.32
C TYR A 64 -3.70 -3.81 1.52
N SER A 65 -3.56 -3.23 2.70
CA SER A 65 -4.21 -1.97 3.08
C SER A 65 -3.22 -0.82 2.99
N PHE A 66 -3.45 0.11 2.05
CA PHE A 66 -2.71 1.37 2.02
C PHE A 66 -3.19 2.29 3.13
N LYS A 67 -2.27 3.01 3.77
CA LYS A 67 -2.55 3.95 4.85
C LYS A 67 -1.92 5.31 4.59
N GLY A 68 -2.61 6.37 4.98
CA GLY A 68 -2.12 7.75 4.89
C GLY A 68 -2.17 8.29 3.47
N SER A 69 -1.06 8.31 2.76
CA SER A 69 -0.97 8.83 1.39
C SER A 69 -0.25 7.86 0.46
N LEU A 70 -0.65 7.85 -0.81
CA LEU A 70 0.07 7.19 -1.89
C LEU A 70 0.57 8.28 -2.84
N THR A 71 1.88 8.43 -2.91
CA THR A 71 2.56 9.52 -3.62
C THR A 71 3.83 8.99 -4.27
N TYR A 72 4.47 9.80 -5.11
CA TYR A 72 5.77 9.48 -5.69
C TYR A 72 6.79 8.99 -4.64
N VAL A 73 6.83 9.62 -3.46
CA VAL A 73 7.87 9.35 -2.46
C VAL A 73 7.78 7.94 -1.85
N ASN A 74 6.58 7.40 -1.70
CA ASN A 74 6.36 6.09 -1.06
C ASN A 74 5.78 5.03 -1.98
N GLY A 75 5.36 5.41 -3.17
CA GLY A 75 4.71 4.51 -4.11
C GLY A 75 5.59 3.35 -4.54
N GLU A 76 6.84 3.62 -4.93
CA GLU A 76 7.81 2.59 -5.30
C GLU A 76 8.04 1.59 -4.16
N THR A 77 8.09 2.06 -2.92
CA THR A 77 8.24 1.16 -1.76
C THR A 77 7.04 0.21 -1.61
N HIS A 78 5.81 0.66 -1.90
CA HIS A 78 4.63 -0.21 -1.91
C HIS A 78 4.69 -1.22 -3.06
N LYS A 79 5.12 -0.79 -4.25
CA LYS A 79 5.29 -1.64 -5.42
C LYS A 79 6.32 -2.74 -5.16
N ASP A 80 7.50 -2.40 -4.67
CA ASP A 80 8.56 -3.35 -4.34
C ASP A 80 8.09 -4.40 -3.33
N ARG A 81 7.39 -4.00 -2.28
CA ARG A 81 6.83 -4.93 -1.28
C ARG A 81 5.86 -5.93 -1.89
N ILE A 82 4.97 -5.48 -2.75
CA ILE A 82 4.01 -6.37 -3.42
C ILE A 82 4.75 -7.30 -4.37
N HIS A 83 5.71 -6.78 -5.14
CA HIS A 83 6.56 -7.54 -6.05
C HIS A 83 7.31 -8.66 -5.35
N GLU A 84 7.98 -8.38 -4.24
CA GLU A 84 8.75 -9.38 -3.47
C GLU A 84 7.89 -10.58 -3.04
N LYS A 85 6.60 -10.38 -2.85
CA LYS A 85 5.68 -11.42 -2.35
C LYS A 85 4.67 -11.91 -3.40
N ILE A 86 4.80 -11.46 -4.65
CA ILE A 86 3.82 -11.73 -5.71
C ILE A 86 3.56 -13.23 -5.94
N ASN A 87 4.59 -14.06 -5.75
CA ASN A 87 4.48 -15.50 -5.90
C ASN A 87 3.83 -16.23 -4.71
N MET A 88 3.52 -15.51 -3.64
CA MET A 88 3.02 -16.11 -2.39
C MET A 88 1.50 -16.08 -2.27
N PHE A 89 0.80 -15.45 -3.19
CA PHE A 89 -0.66 -15.37 -3.20
C PHE A 89 -1.21 -15.52 -4.62
N ASN A 90 -2.49 -15.89 -4.72
CA ASN A 90 -3.21 -15.97 -5.99
C ASN A 90 -4.13 -14.76 -6.19
N THR A 91 -4.68 -14.25 -5.11
CA THR A 91 -5.60 -13.12 -5.11
C THR A 91 -5.13 -12.04 -4.14
N ILE A 92 -5.19 -10.79 -4.58
CA ILE A 92 -4.90 -9.63 -3.75
C ILE A 92 -6.09 -8.67 -3.70
N ILE A 93 -6.40 -8.18 -2.52
CA ILE A 93 -7.37 -7.10 -2.31
C ILE A 93 -6.61 -5.86 -1.89
N LEU A 94 -6.53 -4.88 -2.78
CA LEU A 94 -5.95 -3.56 -2.53
C LEU A 94 -6.98 -2.70 -1.79
N ARG A 95 -6.80 -2.54 -0.49
CA ARG A 95 -7.75 -1.81 0.36
C ARG A 95 -7.30 -0.37 0.52
N MET A 96 -8.16 0.57 0.10
CA MET A 96 -7.90 2.02 0.06
C MET A 96 -8.61 2.78 1.18
N ARG A 97 -9.32 2.12 2.08
CA ARG A 97 -10.17 2.78 3.09
C ARG A 97 -9.43 3.77 3.99
N GLU A 98 -8.17 3.49 4.28
CA GLU A 98 -7.31 4.31 5.14
C GLU A 98 -6.35 5.21 4.34
N LEU A 99 -6.51 5.23 3.01
CA LEU A 99 -5.79 6.12 2.12
C LEU A 99 -6.52 7.48 2.08
N GLY A 100 -5.91 8.48 2.71
CA GLY A 100 -6.47 9.83 2.79
C GLY A 100 -6.16 10.69 1.58
N HIS A 101 -5.07 10.41 0.87
CA HIS A 101 -4.62 11.19 -0.29
C HIS A 101 -3.87 10.32 -1.30
N MET A 102 -4.08 10.61 -2.58
CA MET A 102 -3.34 10.02 -3.69
C MET A 102 -3.07 11.13 -4.72
N ASP A 103 -1.79 11.36 -5.03
CA ASP A 103 -1.41 12.29 -6.09
C ASP A 103 -1.38 11.58 -7.47
N HIS A 104 -1.02 12.32 -8.50
CA HIS A 104 -0.98 11.77 -9.86
C HIS A 104 0.06 10.65 -9.99
N ASP A 105 1.22 10.83 -9.40
CA ASP A 105 2.31 9.85 -9.47
C ASP A 105 1.95 8.59 -8.65
N GLY A 106 1.31 8.76 -7.49
CA GLY A 106 0.76 7.65 -6.72
C GLY A 106 -0.30 6.84 -7.49
N LEU A 107 -1.10 7.53 -8.30
CA LEU A 107 -2.07 6.87 -9.19
C LEU A 107 -1.36 6.08 -10.31
N GLU A 108 -0.32 6.63 -10.92
CA GLU A 108 0.47 5.92 -11.94
C GLU A 108 1.13 4.67 -11.36
N ILE A 109 1.73 4.78 -10.18
CA ILE A 109 2.29 3.62 -9.48
C ILE A 109 1.21 2.57 -9.17
N LEU A 110 0.01 2.99 -8.78
CA LEU A 110 -1.09 2.05 -8.59
C LEU A 110 -1.41 1.26 -9.87
N TYR A 111 -1.42 1.93 -11.04
CA TYR A 111 -1.60 1.24 -12.32
C TYR A 111 -0.46 0.27 -12.61
N GLU A 112 0.78 0.65 -12.36
CA GLU A 112 1.93 -0.24 -12.53
C GLU A 112 1.84 -1.49 -11.65
N ILE A 113 1.40 -1.32 -10.39
CA ILE A 113 1.13 -2.45 -9.48
C ILE A 113 0.06 -3.38 -10.05
N ILE A 114 -1.05 -2.83 -10.56
CA ILE A 114 -2.15 -3.61 -11.12
C ILE A 114 -1.70 -4.32 -12.39
N GLU A 115 -0.99 -3.64 -13.30
CA GLU A 115 -0.47 -4.20 -14.53
C GLU A 115 0.48 -5.38 -14.25
N GLU A 116 1.38 -5.23 -13.29
CA GLU A 116 2.29 -6.29 -12.87
C GLU A 116 1.52 -7.51 -12.30
N LEU A 117 0.54 -7.26 -11.45
CA LEU A 117 -0.29 -8.31 -10.88
C LEU A 117 -1.07 -9.06 -11.95
N GLU A 118 -1.61 -8.37 -12.95
CA GLU A 118 -2.30 -8.99 -14.08
C GLU A 118 -1.35 -9.80 -14.97
N HIS A 119 -0.15 -9.27 -15.23
CA HIS A 119 0.90 -9.99 -15.97
C HIS A 119 1.25 -11.32 -15.28
N GLU A 120 1.33 -11.31 -13.96
CA GLU A 120 1.57 -12.50 -13.13
C GLU A 120 0.27 -13.33 -12.89
N LYS A 121 -0.81 -13.01 -13.60
CA LYS A 121 -2.10 -13.70 -13.56
C LYS A 121 -2.72 -13.76 -12.16
N LYS A 122 -2.49 -12.72 -11.37
CA LYS A 122 -3.13 -12.58 -10.05
C LYS A 122 -4.52 -11.98 -10.20
N GLN A 123 -5.43 -12.43 -9.37
CA GLN A 123 -6.76 -11.82 -9.26
C GLN A 123 -6.67 -10.59 -8.37
N VAL A 124 -7.11 -9.43 -8.87
CA VAL A 124 -6.99 -8.16 -8.18
C VAL A 124 -8.38 -7.58 -7.89
N TYR A 125 -8.58 -7.15 -6.65
CA TYR A 125 -9.74 -6.38 -6.24
C TYR A 125 -9.29 -5.09 -5.56
N ILE A 126 -10.06 -4.02 -5.75
CA ILE A 126 -9.83 -2.72 -5.14
C ILE A 126 -11.03 -2.39 -4.28
N THR A 127 -10.82 -2.04 -3.01
CA THR A 127 -11.92 -1.82 -2.07
C THR A 127 -11.74 -0.57 -1.23
N GLY A 128 -12.85 0.02 -0.81
CA GLY A 128 -12.84 1.17 0.11
C GLY A 128 -12.37 2.46 -0.54
N VAL A 129 -12.51 2.60 -1.86
CA VAL A 129 -12.28 3.86 -2.57
C VAL A 129 -13.44 4.82 -2.34
N THR A 130 -13.12 6.11 -2.23
CA THR A 130 -14.15 7.16 -2.28
C THR A 130 -14.65 7.34 -3.72
N GLU A 131 -15.84 7.92 -3.89
CA GLU A 131 -16.36 8.19 -5.25
C GLU A 131 -15.42 9.09 -6.05
N ASP A 132 -14.81 10.10 -5.43
CA ASP A 132 -13.85 10.98 -6.09
C ASP A 132 -12.59 10.22 -6.55
N MET A 133 -12.06 9.33 -5.71
CA MET A 133 -10.96 8.44 -6.08
C MET A 133 -11.35 7.51 -7.23
N LYS A 134 -12.54 6.93 -7.18
CA LYS A 134 -13.04 6.03 -8.23
C LYS A 134 -13.13 6.74 -9.57
N ILE A 135 -13.70 7.95 -9.57
CA ILE A 135 -13.77 8.79 -10.77
C ILE A 135 -12.36 9.12 -11.29
N LEU A 136 -11.44 9.49 -10.39
CA LEU A 136 -10.06 9.80 -10.75
C LEU A 136 -9.36 8.59 -11.39
N MET A 137 -9.50 7.41 -10.78
CA MET A 137 -8.93 6.16 -11.27
C MET A 137 -9.50 5.79 -12.65
N LEU A 138 -10.80 5.74 -12.81
CA LEU A 138 -11.43 5.36 -14.09
C LEU A 138 -11.17 6.37 -15.20
N LYS A 139 -11.12 7.67 -14.90
CA LYS A 139 -10.86 8.72 -15.88
C LYS A 139 -9.43 8.71 -16.44
N ASN A 140 -8.46 8.33 -15.60
CA ASN A 140 -7.04 8.35 -15.98
C ASN A 140 -6.54 6.95 -16.41
N ASP A 141 -7.36 5.93 -16.35
CA ASP A 141 -7.02 4.57 -16.78
C ASP A 141 -7.00 4.46 -18.31
N LYS A 142 -5.89 4.86 -18.91
CA LYS A 142 -5.68 4.83 -20.37
C LYS A 142 -5.58 3.41 -20.93
N SER A 143 -5.16 2.47 -20.11
CA SER A 143 -4.91 1.07 -20.49
C SER A 143 -6.11 0.17 -20.22
N HIS A 144 -7.19 0.72 -19.65
CA HIS A 144 -8.39 -0.03 -19.24
C HIS A 144 -8.09 -1.20 -18.29
N LEU A 145 -7.07 -1.04 -17.44
CA LEU A 145 -6.65 -2.01 -16.44
C LEU A 145 -7.68 -2.17 -15.34
N ILE A 146 -8.35 -1.07 -14.95
CA ILE A 146 -9.32 -1.10 -13.86
C ILE A 146 -10.74 -1.27 -14.43
N THR A 147 -11.31 -2.42 -14.18
CA THR A 147 -12.70 -2.70 -14.53
C THR A 147 -13.64 -2.40 -13.36
N GLU A 148 -14.90 -2.09 -13.64
CA GLU A 148 -15.90 -1.88 -12.58
C GLU A 148 -16.07 -3.10 -11.67
N LYS A 149 -15.82 -4.30 -12.18
CA LYS A 149 -15.89 -5.55 -11.41
C LYS A 149 -14.75 -5.69 -10.40
N MET A 150 -13.61 -5.04 -10.63
CA MET A 150 -12.48 -5.05 -9.70
C MET A 150 -12.71 -4.09 -8.53
N VAL A 151 -13.51 -3.04 -8.72
CA VAL A 151 -13.74 -2.01 -7.71
C VAL A 151 -15.00 -2.32 -6.92
N LEU A 152 -14.83 -2.78 -5.71
CA LEU A 152 -15.91 -3.18 -4.82
C LEU A 152 -16.01 -2.24 -3.61
N GLU A 153 -17.20 -2.12 -3.05
CA GLU A 153 -17.48 -1.19 -1.96
C GLU A 153 -16.60 -1.44 -0.73
N ASN A 154 -16.45 -2.69 -0.36
CA ASN A 154 -15.71 -3.06 0.85
C ASN A 154 -15.04 -4.45 0.72
N THR A 155 -14.12 -4.72 1.63
CA THR A 155 -13.35 -5.98 1.68
C THR A 155 -14.27 -7.21 1.83
N THR A 156 -15.38 -7.09 2.56
CA THR A 156 -16.35 -8.17 2.74
C THR A 156 -17.00 -8.58 1.39
N SER A 157 -17.34 -7.59 0.56
CA SER A 157 -17.87 -7.84 -0.78
C SER A 157 -16.85 -8.56 -1.67
N ALA A 158 -15.58 -8.16 -1.62
CA ALA A 158 -14.51 -8.83 -2.36
C ALA A 158 -14.32 -10.28 -1.88
N LEU A 159 -14.34 -10.52 -0.58
CA LEU A 159 -14.21 -11.85 -0.01
C LEU A 159 -15.36 -12.77 -0.41
N ARG A 160 -16.58 -12.27 -0.47
CA ARG A 160 -17.74 -13.04 -0.95
C ARG A 160 -17.61 -13.39 -2.43
N GLU A 161 -17.13 -12.47 -3.26
CA GLU A 161 -16.88 -12.70 -4.69
C GLU A 161 -15.85 -13.82 -4.90
N ILE A 162 -14.84 -13.90 -4.04
CA ILE A 162 -13.80 -14.94 -4.05
C ILE A 162 -14.34 -16.28 -3.52
N GLY A 163 -15.50 -16.28 -2.83
CA GLY A 163 -16.11 -17.49 -2.28
C GLY A 163 -15.84 -17.75 -0.79
N PHE A 164 -15.37 -16.76 -0.06
CA PHE A 164 -15.27 -16.87 1.40
C PHE A 164 -16.66 -16.74 2.04
N ILE A 165 -16.99 -17.69 2.92
CA ILE A 165 -18.19 -17.63 3.76
C ILE A 165 -17.85 -16.77 4.97
N ILE A 166 -18.46 -15.58 5.05
CA ILE A 166 -18.29 -14.62 6.14
C ILE A 166 -19.56 -14.61 6.97
#